data_aa6bb22ec7ce090accaef885bb1059cb
#
_entry.id   aa6bb22ec7ce090accaef885bb1059cb
#
_cell.length_a   1.000
_cell.length_b   1.000
_cell.length_c   1.000
_cell.angle_alpha   90.00
_cell.angle_beta   90.00
_cell.angle_gamma   90.00
#
_symmetry.space_group_name_H-M   'P 1'
#
loop_
_entity.id
_entity.type
_entity.pdbx_description
1 polymer ?
#
loop_
_entity_poly.entity_id
_entity_poly.type
_entity_poly.pdbx_seq_one_letter_code
_entity_poly.pdbx_strand_id
1 'polypeptide(L)'
;MRITARRILPVILGVVAAFLLALVLTVAGYAGAEVVTAGAFWTTLATLMLLMLVLAAILAVLALSLVRLVLRSAKVRKWLRRQIDRFLDYVEKDSQRRQAAKAQVLSARRQETTTRERLEAAERRLLATMDTFRFGHEDRLAALEERLEAVDEHMERQASKAERQRSDGVRHTTTTSRETVRQVESLMQLSARVDSSHHRLPLSGGFAMNAEGLLWLTDLLQDHQPRKVLEVGSGASTSWMGEFVRRHGGKIVSVDHLEEYAAQTRHVVEARGLGDTIEVRLSPLQPVDIKDRTFQWYGLEAFHDLRDIDLLVVDGPPKSTGENARFPALPVLLDRLAPGCLVVMDDYNRPDERAIVEDWLEQFPQFEPVETFNERIGMIRRVG
;
A
#
# COMPACT_ATOMS: atom_id res chain seq x y z
N MET A 1 -30.54 10.05 27.00
CA MET A 1 -29.48 10.33 28.01
C MET A 1 -28.12 10.15 27.30
N ARG A 2 -27.63 11.25 26.70
CA ARG A 2 -26.33 11.26 25.98
C ARG A 2 -25.25 11.61 27.02
N ILE A 3 -24.68 10.57 27.65
CA ILE A 3 -23.42 10.76 28.38
C ILE A 3 -22.33 10.77 27.31
N THR A 4 -21.94 11.95 26.92
CA THR A 4 -20.95 12.18 25.90
C THR A 4 -19.57 11.71 26.42
N ALA A 5 -18.83 10.99 25.60
CA ALA A 5 -17.43 10.54 25.85
C ALA A 5 -16.54 11.70 26.38
N ARG A 6 -16.88 12.94 26.06
CA ARG A 6 -16.26 14.19 26.56
C ARG A 6 -16.32 14.34 28.09
N ARG A 7 -17.26 13.72 28.80
CA ARG A 7 -17.35 13.80 30.27
C ARG A 7 -16.65 12.66 30.98
N ILE A 8 -16.47 11.52 30.33
CA ILE A 8 -15.85 10.34 30.93
C ILE A 8 -14.31 10.39 30.80
N LEU A 9 -13.80 10.87 29.69
CA LEU A 9 -12.38 10.96 29.41
C LEU A 9 -11.59 11.79 30.46
N PRO A 10 -12.04 13.02 30.86
CA PRO A 10 -11.33 13.75 31.90
C PRO A 10 -11.38 13.08 33.27
N VAL A 11 -12.45 12.33 33.59
CA VAL A 11 -12.52 11.58 34.84
C VAL A 11 -11.51 10.42 34.83
N ILE A 12 -11.42 9.68 33.73
CA ILE A 12 -10.44 8.59 33.57
C ILE A 12 -9.00 9.17 33.63
N LEU A 13 -8.73 10.25 32.92
CA LEU A 13 -7.42 10.92 32.96
C LEU A 13 -7.07 11.44 34.37
N GLY A 14 -8.05 11.98 35.10
CA GLY A 14 -7.88 12.41 36.47
C GLY A 14 -7.55 11.27 37.42
N VAL A 15 -8.22 10.13 37.30
CA VAL A 15 -7.93 8.93 38.10
C VAL A 15 -6.57 8.35 37.79
N VAL A 16 -6.18 8.28 36.51
CA VAL A 16 -4.84 7.82 36.09
C VAL A 16 -3.76 8.76 36.59
N ALA A 17 -3.95 10.07 36.48
CA ALA A 17 -2.99 11.07 36.96
C ALA A 17 -2.82 11.02 38.50
N ALA A 18 -3.94 10.91 39.24
CA ALA A 18 -3.91 10.76 40.69
C ALA A 18 -3.19 9.47 41.12
N PHE A 19 -3.40 8.39 40.36
CA PHE A 19 -2.73 7.11 40.58
C PHE A 19 -1.22 7.18 40.33
N LEU A 20 -0.81 7.78 39.21
CA LEU A 20 0.61 8.01 38.89
C LEU A 20 1.30 8.88 39.93
N LEU A 21 0.60 9.90 40.42
CA LEU A 21 1.12 10.77 41.48
C LEU A 21 1.28 9.99 42.79
N ALA A 22 0.29 9.18 43.17
CA ALA A 22 0.37 8.30 44.37
C ALA A 22 1.53 7.30 44.27
N LEU A 23 1.75 6.72 43.07
CA LEU A 23 2.86 5.81 42.79
C LEU A 23 4.21 6.54 42.96
N VAL A 24 4.36 7.73 42.39
CA VAL A 24 5.59 8.55 42.54
C VAL A 24 5.85 8.93 43.98
N LEU A 25 4.81 9.35 44.70
CA LEU A 25 4.93 9.70 46.12
C LEU A 25 5.27 8.48 46.99
N THR A 26 4.72 7.30 46.67
CA THR A 26 5.05 6.06 47.37
C THR A 26 6.48 5.65 47.14
N VAL A 27 6.94 5.67 45.88
CA VAL A 27 8.34 5.37 45.50
C VAL A 27 9.31 6.38 46.13
N ALA A 28 8.97 7.69 46.08
CA ALA A 28 9.78 8.72 46.69
C ALA A 28 9.84 8.60 48.23
N GLY A 29 8.72 8.23 48.89
CA GLY A 29 8.66 7.97 50.30
C GLY A 29 9.54 6.79 50.72
N TYR A 30 9.62 5.76 49.91
CA TYR A 30 10.50 4.60 50.17
C TYR A 30 11.98 4.92 49.89
N ALA A 31 12.29 5.80 48.95
CA ALA A 31 13.68 6.25 48.66
C ALA A 31 14.30 7.06 49.78
N GLY A 32 13.48 7.68 50.67
CA GLY A 32 13.93 8.49 51.78
C GLY A 32 14.00 7.79 53.14
N ALA A 33 13.58 6.54 53.22
CA ALA A 33 13.52 5.80 54.48
C ALA A 33 14.70 4.81 54.59
N GLU A 34 15.59 5.03 55.54
CA GLU A 34 16.80 4.21 55.77
C GLU A 34 16.48 2.77 56.29
N VAL A 35 15.25 2.46 56.69
CA VAL A 35 14.87 1.13 57.17
C VAL A 35 13.46 0.72 56.68
N VAL A 36 13.39 0.08 55.53
CA VAL A 36 12.16 -0.58 55.09
C VAL A 36 12.33 -2.08 55.19
N THR A 37 11.51 -2.75 56.03
CA THR A 37 11.49 -4.20 56.05
C THR A 37 10.99 -4.73 54.69
N ALA A 38 11.66 -5.75 54.16
CA ALA A 38 11.30 -6.37 52.88
C ALA A 38 9.80 -6.73 52.78
N GLY A 39 9.17 -7.02 53.90
CA GLY A 39 7.74 -7.31 53.99
C GLY A 39 6.84 -6.13 53.63
N ALA A 40 7.17 -4.90 54.04
CA ALA A 40 6.40 -3.71 53.74
C ALA A 40 6.48 -3.34 52.24
N PHE A 41 7.63 -3.55 51.60
CA PHE A 41 7.80 -3.37 50.15
C PHE A 41 6.92 -4.33 49.35
N TRP A 42 6.95 -5.61 49.68
CA TRP A 42 6.17 -6.62 48.96
C TRP A 42 4.65 -6.47 49.17
N THR A 43 4.19 -6.03 50.32
CA THR A 43 2.76 -5.77 50.59
C THR A 43 2.26 -4.56 49.82
N THR A 44 3.03 -3.47 49.72
CA THR A 44 2.67 -2.31 48.93
C THR A 44 2.72 -2.60 47.44
N LEU A 45 3.68 -3.38 46.96
CA LEU A 45 3.75 -3.80 45.56
C LEU A 45 2.54 -4.71 45.21
N ALA A 46 2.18 -5.66 46.07
CA ALA A 46 1.03 -6.53 45.87
C ALA A 46 -0.30 -5.76 45.85
N THR A 47 -0.48 -4.77 46.73
CA THR A 47 -1.68 -3.92 46.76
C THR A 47 -1.76 -3.06 45.51
N LEU A 48 -0.63 -2.54 45.03
CA LEU A 48 -0.55 -1.74 43.79
C LEU A 48 -0.91 -2.60 42.55
N MET A 49 -0.37 -3.82 42.47
CA MET A 49 -0.70 -4.76 41.40
C MET A 49 -2.19 -5.15 41.40
N LEU A 50 -2.77 -5.39 42.62
CA LEU A 50 -4.18 -5.66 42.72
C LEU A 50 -5.05 -4.50 42.26
N LEU A 51 -4.68 -3.27 42.60
CA LEU A 51 -5.37 -2.06 42.16
C LEU A 51 -5.31 -1.87 40.64
N MET A 52 -4.16 -2.15 40.03
CA MET A 52 -3.98 -2.14 38.57
C MET A 52 -4.86 -3.19 37.90
N LEU A 53 -4.97 -4.39 38.43
CA LEU A 53 -5.85 -5.43 37.91
C LEU A 53 -7.32 -5.02 38.01
N VAL A 54 -7.75 -4.41 39.12
CA VAL A 54 -9.12 -3.90 39.27
C VAL A 54 -9.40 -2.77 38.25
N LEU A 55 -8.46 -1.85 38.08
CA LEU A 55 -8.61 -0.77 37.11
C LEU A 55 -8.68 -1.31 35.67
N ALA A 56 -7.85 -2.27 35.33
CA ALA A 56 -7.88 -2.93 34.02
C ALA A 56 -9.21 -3.65 33.79
N ALA A 57 -9.76 -4.33 34.82
CA ALA A 57 -11.05 -4.98 34.76
C ALA A 57 -12.19 -3.96 34.52
N ILE A 58 -12.18 -2.83 35.21
CA ILE A 58 -13.17 -1.74 35.03
C ILE A 58 -13.09 -1.18 33.60
N LEU A 59 -11.88 -0.91 33.11
CA LEU A 59 -11.68 -0.41 31.73
C LEU A 59 -12.17 -1.44 30.70
N ALA A 60 -11.91 -2.73 30.92
CA ALA A 60 -12.41 -3.79 30.05
C ALA A 60 -13.94 -3.86 30.03
N VAL A 61 -14.59 -3.74 31.19
CA VAL A 61 -16.07 -3.70 31.29
C VAL A 61 -16.65 -2.46 30.59
N LEU A 62 -16.01 -1.31 30.75
CA LEU A 62 -16.42 -0.08 30.06
C LEU A 62 -16.25 -0.20 28.54
N ALA A 63 -15.13 -0.73 28.08
CA ALA A 63 -14.89 -1.00 26.67
C ALA A 63 -15.92 -1.97 26.08
N LEU A 64 -16.19 -3.09 26.78
CA LEU A 64 -17.22 -4.06 26.39
C LEU A 64 -18.62 -3.43 26.33
N SER A 65 -18.92 -2.54 27.27
CA SER A 65 -20.20 -1.82 27.30
C SER A 65 -20.34 -0.86 26.14
N LEU A 66 -19.26 -0.16 25.79
CA LEU A 66 -19.21 0.74 24.62
C LEU A 66 -19.38 -0.06 23.31
N VAL A 67 -18.67 -1.17 23.18
CA VAL A 67 -18.79 -2.09 22.03
C VAL A 67 -20.21 -2.61 21.91
N ARG A 68 -20.83 -3.02 23.01
CA ARG A 68 -22.25 -3.45 23.04
C ARG A 68 -23.21 -2.34 22.59
N LEU A 69 -22.95 -1.08 22.99
CA LEU A 69 -23.76 0.07 22.60
C LEU A 69 -23.66 0.35 21.11
N VAL A 70 -22.43 0.32 20.55
CA VAL A 70 -22.17 0.51 19.13
C VAL A 70 -22.79 -0.63 18.30
N LEU A 71 -22.66 -1.87 18.77
CA LEU A 71 -23.23 -3.05 18.11
C LEU A 71 -24.77 -3.13 18.18
N ARG A 72 -25.43 -2.31 19.01
CA ARG A 72 -26.91 -2.19 18.99
C ARG A 72 -27.45 -1.53 17.71
N SER A 73 -26.67 -0.72 17.03
CA SER A 73 -27.07 -0.13 15.75
C SER A 73 -27.15 -1.21 14.66
N ALA A 74 -28.33 -1.36 14.07
CA ALA A 74 -28.54 -2.32 12.96
C ALA A 74 -27.66 -2.00 11.75
N LYS A 75 -27.38 -0.74 11.49
CA LYS A 75 -26.50 -0.26 10.41
C LYS A 75 -25.04 -0.70 10.66
N VAL A 76 -24.54 -0.52 11.90
CA VAL A 76 -23.18 -0.91 12.29
C VAL A 76 -23.01 -2.43 12.24
N ARG A 77 -23.98 -3.19 12.75
CA ARG A 77 -23.95 -4.66 12.67
C ARG A 77 -23.93 -5.16 11.22
N LYS A 78 -24.73 -4.55 10.34
CA LYS A 78 -24.77 -4.94 8.90
C LYS A 78 -23.47 -4.60 8.20
N TRP A 79 -22.87 -3.44 8.52
CA TRP A 79 -21.56 -3.04 7.99
C TRP A 79 -20.45 -3.98 8.49
N LEU A 80 -20.40 -4.24 9.82
CA LEU A 80 -19.39 -5.11 10.44
C LEU A 80 -19.46 -6.53 9.86
N ARG A 81 -20.66 -7.10 9.70
CA ARG A 81 -20.85 -8.40 9.04
C ARG A 81 -20.24 -8.41 7.64
N ARG A 82 -20.52 -7.40 6.81
CA ARG A 82 -19.96 -7.34 5.46
C ARG A 82 -18.44 -7.20 5.43
N GLN A 83 -17.83 -6.55 6.42
CA GLN A 83 -16.38 -6.47 6.54
C GLN A 83 -15.79 -7.81 6.99
N ILE A 84 -16.42 -8.44 7.98
CA ILE A 84 -16.02 -9.77 8.45
C ILE A 84 -16.14 -10.79 7.32
N ASP A 85 -17.25 -10.82 6.59
CA ASP A 85 -17.44 -11.74 5.46
C ASP A 85 -16.36 -11.58 4.39
N ARG A 86 -16.01 -10.32 4.04
CA ARG A 86 -14.90 -10.06 3.09
C ARG A 86 -13.55 -10.48 3.63
N PHE A 87 -13.31 -10.23 4.91
CA PHE A 87 -12.07 -10.66 5.56
C PHE A 87 -11.97 -12.18 5.61
N LEU A 88 -13.07 -12.86 5.94
CA LEU A 88 -13.12 -14.32 5.94
C LEU A 88 -12.90 -14.92 4.54
N ASP A 89 -13.54 -14.34 3.51
CA ASP A 89 -13.33 -14.75 2.10
C ASP A 89 -11.86 -14.54 1.66
N TYR A 90 -11.24 -13.44 2.09
CA TYR A 90 -9.82 -13.18 1.85
C TYR A 90 -8.93 -14.22 2.55
N VAL A 91 -9.19 -14.48 3.85
CA VAL A 91 -8.42 -15.45 4.64
C VAL A 91 -8.59 -16.87 4.07
N GLU A 92 -9.80 -17.22 3.64
CA GLU A 92 -10.06 -18.51 3.02
C GLU A 92 -9.31 -18.69 1.69
N LYS A 93 -9.33 -17.66 0.82
CA LYS A 93 -8.56 -17.65 -0.43
C LYS A 93 -7.06 -17.70 -0.20
N ASP A 94 -6.55 -16.98 0.80
CA ASP A 94 -5.13 -17.03 1.18
C ASP A 94 -4.75 -18.41 1.74
N SER A 95 -5.62 -18.99 2.58
CA SER A 95 -5.45 -20.36 3.10
C SER A 95 -5.40 -21.39 1.97
N GLN A 96 -6.33 -21.30 1.00
CA GLN A 96 -6.35 -22.18 -0.17
C GLN A 96 -5.08 -22.04 -1.02
N ARG A 97 -4.60 -20.81 -1.23
CA ARG A 97 -3.32 -20.56 -1.94
C ARG A 97 -2.13 -21.18 -1.19
N ARG A 98 -2.08 -21.02 0.14
CA ARG A 98 -1.02 -21.63 0.97
C ARG A 98 -1.09 -23.17 0.96
N GLN A 99 -2.29 -23.73 0.97
CA GLN A 99 -2.47 -25.18 0.85
C GLN A 99 -2.04 -25.69 -0.53
N ALA A 100 -2.41 -24.99 -1.61
CA ALA A 100 -1.97 -25.31 -2.96
C ALA A 100 -0.45 -25.23 -3.11
N ALA A 101 0.18 -24.16 -2.56
CA ALA A 101 1.63 -24.03 -2.56
C ALA A 101 2.33 -25.14 -1.75
N LYS A 102 1.76 -25.50 -0.56
CA LYS A 102 2.27 -26.65 0.22
C LYS A 102 2.11 -27.97 -0.53
N ALA A 103 0.99 -28.16 -1.22
CA ALA A 103 0.76 -29.35 -2.02
C ALA A 103 1.76 -29.46 -3.19
N GLN A 104 2.07 -28.32 -3.86
CA GLN A 104 3.10 -28.26 -4.89
C GLN A 104 4.50 -28.60 -4.34
N VAL A 105 4.88 -28.05 -3.19
CA VAL A 105 6.16 -28.35 -2.53
C VAL A 105 6.24 -29.82 -2.12
N LEU A 106 5.13 -30.39 -1.62
CA LEU A 106 5.07 -31.81 -1.25
C LEU A 106 5.13 -32.72 -2.48
N SER A 107 4.50 -32.33 -3.60
CA SER A 107 4.58 -33.09 -4.84
C SER A 107 5.98 -33.04 -5.44
N ALA A 108 6.63 -31.87 -5.41
CA ALA A 108 8.03 -31.71 -5.84
C ALA A 108 8.98 -32.58 -4.99
N ARG A 109 8.81 -32.57 -3.65
CA ARG A 109 9.59 -33.44 -2.75
C ARG A 109 9.34 -34.93 -3.02
N ARG A 110 8.11 -35.32 -3.30
CA ARG A 110 7.80 -36.71 -3.68
C ARG A 110 8.45 -37.10 -5.01
N GLN A 111 8.47 -36.21 -6.00
CA GLN A 111 9.19 -36.44 -7.25
C GLN A 111 10.71 -36.56 -7.02
N GLU A 112 11.26 -35.69 -6.18
CA GLU A 112 12.68 -35.72 -5.83
C GLU A 112 13.07 -37.03 -5.09
N THR A 113 12.27 -37.47 -4.11
CA THR A 113 12.46 -38.76 -3.43
C THR A 113 12.32 -39.95 -4.38
N THR A 114 11.31 -39.91 -5.26
CA THR A 114 11.09 -40.97 -6.26
C THR A 114 12.24 -41.02 -7.28
N THR A 115 12.78 -39.85 -7.65
CA THR A 115 13.92 -39.76 -8.55
C THR A 115 15.21 -40.27 -7.89
N ARG A 116 15.42 -39.93 -6.61
CA ARG A 116 16.51 -40.43 -5.80
C ARG A 116 16.43 -41.95 -5.59
N GLU A 117 15.28 -42.48 -5.25
CA GLU A 117 15.05 -43.92 -5.11
C GLU A 117 15.29 -44.67 -6.43
N ARG A 118 14.86 -44.07 -7.56
CA ARG A 118 15.16 -44.63 -8.90
C ARG A 118 16.63 -44.61 -9.21
N LEU A 119 17.33 -43.53 -8.82
CA LEU A 119 18.80 -43.43 -8.99
C LEU A 119 19.51 -44.48 -8.14
N GLU A 120 19.18 -44.60 -6.86
CA GLU A 120 19.75 -45.61 -5.95
C GLU A 120 19.40 -47.04 -6.38
N ALA A 121 18.23 -47.29 -6.97
CA ALA A 121 17.87 -48.56 -7.55
C ALA A 121 18.64 -48.84 -8.86
N ALA A 122 18.88 -47.79 -9.68
CA ALA A 122 19.69 -47.90 -10.88
C ALA A 122 21.18 -48.18 -10.53
N GLU A 123 21.68 -47.47 -9.52
CA GLU A 123 23.03 -47.67 -8.99
C GLU A 123 23.25 -49.09 -8.43
N ARG A 124 22.27 -49.60 -7.63
CA ARG A 124 22.31 -50.99 -7.15
C ARG A 124 22.24 -52.02 -8.28
N ARG A 125 21.44 -51.78 -9.29
CA ARG A 125 21.39 -52.65 -10.51
C ARG A 125 22.69 -52.58 -11.29
N LEU A 126 23.29 -51.37 -11.35
CA LEU A 126 24.58 -51.15 -12.01
C LEU A 126 25.70 -51.91 -11.28
N LEU A 127 25.75 -51.78 -9.94
CA LEU A 127 26.74 -52.50 -9.10
C LEU A 127 26.55 -54.03 -9.20
N ALA A 128 25.29 -54.50 -9.16
CA ALA A 128 24.99 -55.95 -9.37
C ALA A 128 25.37 -56.46 -10.77
N THR A 129 25.28 -55.59 -11.79
CA THR A 129 25.69 -55.90 -13.14
C THR A 129 27.24 -55.89 -13.29
N MET A 130 27.88 -54.97 -12.57
CA MET A 130 29.35 -54.89 -12.52
C MET A 130 29.97 -56.13 -11.86
N ASP A 131 29.34 -56.69 -10.81
CA ASP A 131 29.80 -57.93 -10.17
C ASP A 131 29.72 -59.14 -11.10
N THR A 132 28.72 -59.13 -12.02
CA THR A 132 28.56 -60.16 -13.04
C THR A 132 29.45 -59.98 -14.29
N PHE A 133 29.93 -58.74 -14.51
CA PHE A 133 30.75 -58.39 -15.68
C PHE A 133 32.24 -58.16 -15.39
N ARG A 134 32.76 -58.72 -14.31
CA ARG A 134 34.14 -58.49 -13.83
C ARG A 134 35.26 -59.07 -14.76
N PHE A 135 34.90 -59.60 -15.90
CA PHE A 135 35.82 -60.04 -16.92
C PHE A 135 35.59 -59.39 -18.28
N GLY A 136 36.32 -58.31 -18.55
CA GLY A 136 36.67 -57.97 -19.93
C GLY A 136 36.01 -56.75 -20.59
N HIS A 137 35.75 -55.62 -19.92
CA HIS A 137 35.29 -54.42 -20.62
C HIS A 137 35.69 -53.11 -19.95
N GLU A 138 36.96 -52.77 -19.94
CA GLU A 138 37.47 -51.45 -19.47
C GLU A 138 36.85 -50.28 -20.22
N ASP A 139 36.59 -50.39 -21.53
CA ASP A 139 35.92 -49.35 -22.32
C ASP A 139 34.45 -49.09 -21.95
N ARG A 140 33.77 -50.11 -21.38
CA ARG A 140 32.38 -49.97 -20.91
C ARG A 140 32.30 -49.32 -19.53
N LEU A 141 33.28 -49.48 -18.69
CA LEU A 141 33.39 -48.83 -17.39
C LEU A 141 33.61 -47.32 -17.55
N ALA A 142 34.52 -46.92 -18.45
CA ALA A 142 34.75 -45.50 -18.74
C ALA A 142 33.47 -44.78 -19.25
N ALA A 143 32.70 -45.44 -20.14
CA ALA A 143 31.46 -44.87 -20.65
C ALA A 143 30.32 -44.82 -19.60
N LEU A 144 30.41 -45.66 -18.55
CA LEU A 144 29.43 -45.64 -17.43
C LEU A 144 29.82 -44.59 -16.39
N GLU A 145 31.11 -44.37 -16.15
CA GLU A 145 31.61 -43.29 -15.30
C GLU A 145 31.22 -41.92 -15.88
N GLU A 146 31.42 -41.70 -17.18
CA GLU A 146 31.03 -40.49 -17.88
C GLU A 146 29.51 -40.23 -17.79
N ARG A 147 28.68 -41.29 -17.85
CA ARG A 147 27.25 -41.19 -17.66
C ARG A 147 26.83 -40.90 -16.22
N LEU A 148 27.56 -41.42 -15.24
CA LEU A 148 27.32 -41.10 -13.82
C LEU A 148 27.65 -39.66 -13.51
N GLU A 149 28.80 -39.16 -14.00
CA GLU A 149 29.18 -37.74 -13.87
C GLU A 149 28.13 -36.80 -14.53
N ALA A 150 27.63 -37.16 -15.73
CA ALA A 150 26.59 -36.41 -16.41
C ALA A 150 25.23 -36.39 -15.64
N VAL A 151 24.91 -37.46 -14.91
CA VAL A 151 23.71 -37.52 -14.05
C VAL A 151 23.91 -36.71 -12.80
N ASP A 152 25.07 -36.76 -12.17
CA ASP A 152 25.37 -35.94 -10.99
C ASP A 152 25.35 -34.44 -11.33
N GLU A 153 26.00 -34.03 -12.42
CA GLU A 153 25.89 -32.65 -12.90
C GLU A 153 24.44 -32.23 -13.18
N HIS A 154 23.60 -33.11 -13.74
CA HIS A 154 22.21 -32.82 -13.99
C HIS A 154 21.43 -32.63 -12.68
N MET A 155 21.67 -33.47 -11.68
CA MET A 155 21.06 -33.40 -10.36
C MET A 155 21.46 -32.13 -9.62
N GLU A 156 22.75 -31.74 -9.66
CA GLU A 156 23.19 -30.45 -9.06
C GLU A 156 22.57 -29.23 -9.73
N ARG A 157 22.46 -29.25 -11.07
CA ARG A 157 21.78 -28.19 -11.82
C ARG A 157 20.28 -28.11 -11.47
N GLN A 158 19.61 -29.23 -11.26
CA GLN A 158 18.20 -29.27 -10.82
C GLN A 158 18.04 -28.77 -9.39
N ALA A 159 18.90 -29.20 -8.48
CA ALA A 159 18.90 -28.75 -7.09
C ALA A 159 19.15 -27.22 -6.98
N SER A 160 20.11 -26.69 -7.74
CA SER A 160 20.37 -25.25 -7.76
C SER A 160 19.22 -24.42 -8.34
N LYS A 161 18.52 -24.93 -9.35
CA LYS A 161 17.30 -24.29 -9.89
C LYS A 161 16.16 -24.28 -8.87
N ALA A 162 15.94 -25.40 -8.19
CA ALA A 162 14.89 -25.50 -7.18
C ALA A 162 15.14 -24.56 -5.99
N GLU A 163 16.40 -24.41 -5.56
CA GLU A 163 16.77 -23.50 -4.47
C GLU A 163 16.59 -22.04 -4.87
N ARG A 164 16.97 -21.63 -6.10
CA ARG A 164 16.70 -20.29 -6.63
C ARG A 164 15.20 -19.99 -6.67
N GLN A 165 14.39 -20.87 -7.22
CA GLN A 165 12.93 -20.69 -7.26
C GLN A 165 12.30 -20.58 -5.86
N ARG A 166 12.81 -21.34 -4.88
CA ARG A 166 12.38 -21.25 -3.50
C ARG A 166 12.76 -19.91 -2.86
N SER A 167 14.00 -19.47 -3.07
CA SER A 167 14.50 -18.18 -2.57
C SER A 167 13.72 -17.02 -3.16
N ASP A 168 13.46 -17.05 -4.47
CA ASP A 168 12.67 -16.01 -5.16
C ASP A 168 11.20 -15.99 -4.67
N GLY A 169 10.60 -17.15 -4.45
CA GLY A 169 9.26 -17.25 -3.87
C GLY A 169 9.16 -16.67 -2.46
N VAL A 170 10.13 -16.94 -1.59
CA VAL A 170 10.18 -16.39 -0.23
C VAL A 170 10.38 -14.87 -0.26
N ARG A 171 11.29 -14.37 -1.10
CA ARG A 171 11.53 -12.93 -1.28
C ARG A 171 10.26 -12.23 -1.77
N HIS A 172 9.61 -12.78 -2.80
CA HIS A 172 8.37 -12.20 -3.33
C HIS A 172 7.27 -12.14 -2.27
N THR A 173 7.06 -13.21 -1.50
CA THR A 173 6.06 -13.24 -0.42
C THR A 173 6.37 -12.21 0.67
N THR A 174 7.63 -12.07 1.05
CA THR A 174 8.05 -11.10 2.07
C THR A 174 7.87 -9.66 1.59
N THR A 175 8.22 -9.38 0.33
CA THR A 175 8.05 -8.06 -0.28
C THR A 175 6.57 -7.69 -0.37
N THR A 176 5.73 -8.60 -0.85
CA THR A 176 4.27 -8.38 -0.95
C THR A 176 3.64 -8.16 0.43
N SER A 177 4.09 -8.89 1.45
CA SER A 177 3.58 -8.71 2.82
C SER A 177 3.95 -7.34 3.39
N ARG A 178 5.20 -6.89 3.19
CA ARG A 178 5.65 -5.57 3.65
C ARG A 178 4.90 -4.45 2.92
N GLU A 179 4.69 -4.60 1.63
CA GLU A 179 3.92 -3.65 0.84
C GLU A 179 2.47 -3.56 1.34
N THR A 180 1.83 -4.70 1.60
CA THR A 180 0.47 -4.73 2.15
C THR A 180 0.39 -4.01 3.50
N VAL A 181 1.38 -4.19 4.38
CA VAL A 181 1.42 -3.50 5.69
C VAL A 181 1.53 -2.00 5.48
N ARG A 182 2.44 -1.52 4.61
CA ARG A 182 2.58 -0.09 4.30
C ARG A 182 1.28 0.52 3.77
N GLN A 183 0.59 -0.18 2.86
CA GLN A 183 -0.70 0.29 2.32
C GLN A 183 -1.76 0.39 3.42
N VAL A 184 -1.81 -0.57 4.35
CA VAL A 184 -2.74 -0.51 5.49
C VAL A 184 -2.41 0.64 6.44
N GLU A 185 -1.14 0.83 6.78
CA GLU A 185 -0.68 1.93 7.63
C GLU A 185 -1.00 3.30 7.01
N SER A 186 -0.75 3.44 5.70
CA SER A 186 -1.09 4.66 4.96
C SER A 186 -2.59 4.92 4.94
N LEU A 187 -3.40 3.88 4.73
CA LEU A 187 -4.86 4.00 4.77
C LEU A 187 -5.37 4.38 6.16
N MET A 188 -4.78 3.87 7.22
CA MET A 188 -5.12 4.27 8.59
C MET A 188 -4.81 5.74 8.86
N GLN A 189 -3.66 6.24 8.39
CA GLN A 189 -3.30 7.65 8.51
C GLN A 189 -4.24 8.55 7.69
N LEU A 190 -4.56 8.15 6.45
CA LEU A 190 -5.54 8.85 5.61
C LEU A 190 -6.92 8.91 6.28
N SER A 191 -7.41 7.79 6.81
CA SER A 191 -8.73 7.71 7.45
C SER A 191 -8.83 8.59 8.71
N ALA A 192 -7.70 8.77 9.42
CA ALA A 192 -7.65 9.65 10.59
C ALA A 192 -7.72 11.15 10.24
N ARG A 193 -7.39 11.52 9.01
CA ARG A 193 -7.33 12.92 8.53
C ARG A 193 -8.64 13.40 7.90
N VAL A 194 -9.54 12.49 7.55
CA VAL A 194 -10.80 12.80 6.87
C VAL A 194 -11.99 12.39 7.75
N ASP A 195 -12.97 13.25 7.86
CA ASP A 195 -14.23 12.91 8.53
C ASP A 195 -15.02 11.90 7.70
N SER A 196 -14.94 10.63 8.12
CA SER A 196 -15.65 9.50 7.50
C SER A 196 -17.00 9.20 8.16
N SER A 197 -17.46 10.06 9.09
CA SER A 197 -18.66 9.81 9.89
C SER A 197 -19.95 9.73 9.03
N HIS A 198 -19.98 10.42 7.91
CA HIS A 198 -21.16 10.53 7.05
C HIS A 198 -21.04 9.84 5.70
N HIS A 199 -19.83 9.66 5.17
CA HIS A 199 -19.60 9.12 3.83
C HIS A 199 -18.50 8.05 3.84
N ARG A 200 -18.62 7.08 2.92
CA ARG A 200 -17.58 6.08 2.72
C ARG A 200 -16.37 6.74 2.06
N LEU A 201 -15.19 6.41 2.56
CA LEU A 201 -13.96 6.78 1.87
C LEU A 201 -13.87 6.04 0.52
N PRO A 202 -13.38 6.70 -0.53
CA PRO A 202 -13.11 6.04 -1.79
C PRO A 202 -12.14 4.87 -1.59
N LEU A 203 -12.31 3.81 -2.37
CA LEU A 203 -11.37 2.70 -2.35
C LEU A 203 -10.08 3.12 -3.03
N SER A 204 -8.96 2.77 -2.44
CA SER A 204 -7.62 2.88 -3.04
C SER A 204 -7.19 1.54 -3.63
N GLY A 205 -6.33 1.57 -4.66
CA GLY A 205 -5.76 0.39 -5.31
C GLY A 205 -6.52 -0.06 -6.57
N GLY A 206 -6.04 -1.07 -7.23
CA GLY A 206 -6.45 -1.42 -8.59
C GLY A 206 -5.83 -0.48 -9.61
N PHE A 207 -6.66 0.19 -10.42
CA PHE A 207 -6.24 1.27 -11.30
C PHE A 207 -6.15 2.63 -10.59
N ALA A 208 -6.66 2.74 -9.35
CA ALA A 208 -6.59 3.96 -8.56
C ALA A 208 -5.22 4.07 -7.86
N MET A 209 -4.80 5.29 -7.59
CA MET A 209 -3.61 5.57 -6.78
C MET A 209 -3.64 4.78 -5.46
N ASN A 210 -2.54 4.16 -5.08
CA ASN A 210 -2.47 3.38 -3.86
C ASN A 210 -2.49 4.26 -2.59
N ALA A 211 -2.70 3.67 -1.42
CA ALA A 211 -2.87 4.42 -0.18
C ALA A 211 -1.63 5.23 0.21
N GLU A 212 -0.43 4.73 -0.08
CA GLU A 212 0.83 5.44 0.18
C GLU A 212 0.98 6.67 -0.73
N GLY A 213 0.64 6.55 -2.02
CA GLY A 213 0.62 7.67 -2.96
C GLY A 213 -0.43 8.72 -2.57
N LEU A 214 -1.63 8.29 -2.17
CA LEU A 214 -2.68 9.19 -1.67
C LEU A 214 -2.26 9.91 -0.39
N LEU A 215 -1.60 9.22 0.53
CA LEU A 215 -1.08 9.85 1.77
C LEU A 215 -0.05 10.92 1.42
N TRP A 216 0.90 10.60 0.55
CA TRP A 216 1.90 11.55 0.07
C TRP A 216 1.25 12.76 -0.62
N LEU A 217 0.28 12.51 -1.50
CA LEU A 217 -0.43 13.59 -2.20
C LEU A 217 -1.21 14.48 -1.24
N THR A 218 -1.84 13.91 -0.22
CA THR A 218 -2.55 14.71 0.80
C THR A 218 -1.60 15.50 1.69
N ASP A 219 -0.40 15.00 2.00
CA ASP A 219 0.64 15.77 2.68
C ASP A 219 1.08 16.97 1.82
N LEU A 220 1.35 16.74 0.52
CA LEU A 220 1.66 17.80 -0.44
C LEU A 220 0.58 18.90 -0.45
N LEU A 221 -0.70 18.51 -0.47
CA LEU A 221 -1.81 19.46 -0.47
C LEU A 221 -1.91 20.27 0.83
N GLN A 222 -1.56 19.68 1.97
CA GLN A 222 -1.52 20.37 3.26
C GLN A 222 -0.38 21.37 3.34
N ASP A 223 0.79 21.01 2.82
CA ASP A 223 2.00 21.83 2.90
C ASP A 223 1.95 23.00 1.90
N HIS A 224 1.50 22.76 0.68
CA HIS A 224 1.50 23.76 -0.40
C HIS A 224 0.19 24.53 -0.55
N GLN A 225 -0.93 24.00 -0.07
CA GLN A 225 -2.27 24.60 -0.13
C GLN A 225 -2.63 25.18 -1.50
N PRO A 226 -2.54 24.39 -2.60
CA PRO A 226 -2.80 24.90 -3.94
C PRO A 226 -4.26 25.36 -4.08
N ARG A 227 -4.44 26.50 -4.73
CA ARG A 227 -5.77 27.08 -4.96
C ARG A 227 -6.44 26.52 -6.20
N LYS A 228 -5.68 26.22 -7.22
CA LYS A 228 -6.15 25.68 -8.50
C LYS A 228 -5.40 24.39 -8.82
N VAL A 229 -6.11 23.29 -8.72
CA VAL A 229 -5.59 21.97 -9.01
C VAL A 229 -6.20 21.47 -10.32
N LEU A 230 -5.36 20.98 -11.21
CA LEU A 230 -5.78 20.24 -12.38
C LEU A 230 -5.32 18.79 -12.25
N GLU A 231 -6.23 17.87 -12.43
CA GLU A 231 -5.93 16.44 -12.50
C GLU A 231 -6.31 15.90 -13.87
N VAL A 232 -5.43 15.16 -14.51
CA VAL A 232 -5.73 14.39 -15.72
C VAL A 232 -5.72 12.90 -15.40
N GLY A 233 -6.88 12.27 -15.56
CA GLY A 233 -7.20 10.93 -15.06
C GLY A 233 -7.99 11.00 -13.75
N SER A 234 -9.33 10.96 -13.84
CA SER A 234 -10.18 11.05 -12.63
C SER A 234 -10.29 9.73 -11.90
N GLY A 235 -10.44 9.78 -10.58
CA GLY A 235 -10.59 8.58 -9.79
C GLY A 235 -10.72 8.78 -8.29
N ALA A 236 -10.19 7.83 -7.54
CA ALA A 236 -10.19 7.92 -6.08
C ALA A 236 -9.39 9.13 -5.58
N SER A 237 -8.25 9.43 -6.20
CA SER A 237 -7.39 10.60 -5.92
C SER A 237 -8.18 11.91 -5.95
N THR A 238 -9.06 12.10 -6.93
CA THR A 238 -9.90 13.28 -7.08
C THR A 238 -10.67 13.61 -5.81
N SER A 239 -11.37 12.64 -5.26
CA SER A 239 -12.20 12.84 -4.06
C SER A 239 -11.36 13.00 -2.79
N TRP A 240 -10.22 12.30 -2.69
CA TRP A 240 -9.28 12.49 -1.59
C TRP A 240 -8.67 13.88 -1.62
N MET A 241 -8.19 14.35 -2.77
CA MET A 241 -7.69 15.71 -2.93
C MET A 241 -8.74 16.76 -2.54
N GLY A 242 -10.00 16.55 -2.96
CA GLY A 242 -11.09 17.48 -2.67
C GLY A 242 -11.32 17.73 -1.19
N GLU A 243 -11.16 16.73 -0.34
CA GLU A 243 -11.31 16.87 1.11
C GLU A 243 -10.25 17.81 1.72
N PHE A 244 -9.07 17.87 1.13
CA PHE A 244 -7.99 18.73 1.59
C PHE A 244 -8.05 20.11 0.94
N VAL A 245 -8.27 20.18 -0.37
CA VAL A 245 -8.33 21.43 -1.13
C VAL A 245 -9.50 22.31 -0.67
N ARG A 246 -10.64 21.71 -0.33
CA ARG A 246 -11.78 22.42 0.23
C ARG A 246 -11.46 23.24 1.49
N ARG A 247 -10.54 22.72 2.34
CA ARG A 247 -10.22 23.33 3.65
C ARG A 247 -9.61 24.72 3.54
N HIS A 248 -8.92 25.02 2.45
CA HIS A 248 -8.33 26.32 2.18
C HIS A 248 -8.98 27.08 1.01
N GLY A 249 -10.16 26.61 0.58
CA GLY A 249 -10.97 27.29 -0.44
C GLY A 249 -10.46 27.16 -1.86
N GLY A 250 -9.61 26.14 -2.12
CA GLY A 250 -9.15 25.81 -3.47
C GLY A 250 -10.21 25.10 -4.31
N LYS A 251 -9.90 24.90 -5.58
CA LYS A 251 -10.75 24.23 -6.57
C LYS A 251 -9.93 23.17 -7.32
N ILE A 252 -10.62 22.11 -7.73
CA ILE A 252 -10.05 21.02 -8.54
C ILE A 252 -10.87 20.93 -9.82
N VAL A 253 -10.19 20.89 -10.96
CA VAL A 253 -10.75 20.37 -12.20
C VAL A 253 -10.10 19.03 -12.48
N SER A 254 -10.91 17.97 -12.58
CA SER A 254 -10.45 16.63 -12.90
C SER A 254 -11.01 16.21 -14.25
N VAL A 255 -10.15 15.76 -15.16
CA VAL A 255 -10.53 15.45 -16.54
C VAL A 255 -10.34 13.97 -16.81
N ASP A 256 -11.37 13.31 -17.35
CA ASP A 256 -11.29 11.90 -17.74
C ASP A 256 -11.72 11.70 -19.20
N HIS A 257 -11.19 10.68 -19.82
CA HIS A 257 -11.51 10.35 -21.22
C HIS A 257 -12.66 9.34 -21.35
N LEU A 258 -12.98 8.61 -20.28
CA LEU A 258 -14.04 7.60 -20.27
C LEU A 258 -15.20 8.04 -19.39
N GLU A 259 -16.41 8.03 -19.98
CA GLU A 259 -17.64 8.41 -19.27
C GLU A 259 -17.88 7.57 -18.03
N GLU A 260 -17.54 6.28 -18.07
CA GLU A 260 -17.71 5.39 -16.92
C GLU A 260 -16.96 5.90 -15.67
N TYR A 261 -15.69 6.26 -15.82
CA TYR A 261 -14.87 6.77 -14.70
C TYR A 261 -15.24 8.20 -14.31
N ALA A 262 -15.51 9.06 -15.31
CA ALA A 262 -15.97 10.41 -15.04
C ALA A 262 -17.32 10.43 -14.28
N ALA A 263 -18.26 9.59 -14.67
CA ALA A 263 -19.57 9.47 -14.00
C ALA A 263 -19.42 8.87 -12.60
N GLN A 264 -18.60 7.86 -12.42
CA GLN A 264 -18.32 7.27 -11.11
C GLN A 264 -17.70 8.31 -10.17
N THR A 265 -16.73 9.09 -10.66
CA THR A 265 -16.06 10.14 -9.89
C THR A 265 -17.05 11.25 -9.53
N ARG A 266 -17.88 11.73 -10.47
CA ARG A 266 -18.96 12.72 -10.20
C ARG A 266 -19.90 12.21 -9.11
N HIS A 267 -20.34 10.96 -9.20
CA HIS A 267 -21.22 10.37 -8.17
C HIS A 267 -20.58 10.39 -6.78
N VAL A 268 -19.28 10.07 -6.66
CA VAL A 268 -18.54 10.12 -5.39
C VAL A 268 -18.41 11.56 -4.90
N VAL A 269 -18.11 12.50 -5.77
CA VAL A 269 -17.99 13.94 -5.48
C VAL A 269 -19.31 14.48 -4.92
N GLU A 270 -20.42 14.19 -5.57
CA GLU A 270 -21.76 14.59 -5.13
C GLU A 270 -22.14 13.96 -3.78
N ALA A 271 -21.94 12.64 -3.64
CA ALA A 271 -22.23 11.91 -2.42
C ALA A 271 -21.44 12.42 -1.20
N ARG A 272 -20.28 13.06 -1.43
CA ARG A 272 -19.43 13.65 -0.39
C ARG A 272 -19.63 15.14 -0.19
N GLY A 273 -20.52 15.76 -0.97
CA GLY A 273 -20.76 17.21 -0.92
C GLY A 273 -19.53 18.01 -1.35
N LEU A 274 -18.76 17.51 -2.32
CA LEU A 274 -17.56 18.15 -2.85
C LEU A 274 -17.81 18.89 -4.17
N GLY A 275 -19.04 18.97 -4.66
CA GLY A 275 -19.39 19.59 -5.94
C GLY A 275 -19.00 21.06 -6.04
N ASP A 276 -18.98 21.79 -4.93
CA ASP A 276 -18.48 23.17 -4.89
C ASP A 276 -16.94 23.28 -4.99
N THR A 277 -16.22 22.18 -4.80
CA THR A 277 -14.75 22.15 -4.80
C THR A 277 -14.20 21.47 -6.05
N ILE A 278 -14.91 20.46 -6.57
CA ILE A 278 -14.44 19.58 -7.65
C ILE A 278 -15.39 19.68 -8.84
N GLU A 279 -14.84 19.96 -9.98
CA GLU A 279 -15.49 19.83 -11.28
C GLU A 279 -14.87 18.63 -12.03
N VAL A 280 -15.71 17.67 -12.44
CA VAL A 280 -15.26 16.51 -13.23
C VAL A 280 -15.71 16.66 -14.67
N ARG A 281 -14.77 16.79 -15.58
CA ARG A 281 -14.98 16.95 -17.01
C ARG A 281 -14.75 15.67 -17.78
N LEU A 282 -15.69 15.32 -18.64
CA LEU A 282 -15.45 14.28 -19.64
C LEU A 282 -14.76 14.91 -20.85
N SER A 283 -13.66 14.32 -21.27
CA SER A 283 -12.92 14.75 -22.47
C SER A 283 -12.37 13.54 -23.21
N PRO A 284 -13.11 13.00 -24.19
CA PRO A 284 -12.62 11.90 -25.01
C PRO A 284 -11.27 12.20 -25.64
N LEU A 285 -10.46 11.16 -25.78
CA LEU A 285 -9.14 11.31 -26.41
C LEU A 285 -9.28 11.66 -27.89
N GLN A 286 -8.43 12.55 -28.33
CA GLN A 286 -8.31 13.01 -29.71
C GLN A 286 -6.83 13.03 -30.11
N PRO A 287 -6.53 12.96 -31.39
CA PRO A 287 -5.17 13.18 -31.88
C PRO A 287 -4.69 14.60 -31.54
N VAL A 288 -3.55 14.70 -30.89
CA VAL A 288 -2.87 15.97 -30.59
C VAL A 288 -1.45 15.87 -31.08
N ASP A 289 -1.09 16.80 -32.00
CA ASP A 289 0.24 16.87 -32.56
C ASP A 289 1.15 17.74 -31.70
N ILE A 290 2.28 17.18 -31.29
CA ILE A 290 3.32 17.87 -30.52
C ILE A 290 4.63 17.66 -31.27
N LYS A 291 5.15 18.71 -31.89
CA LYS A 291 6.30 18.65 -32.80
C LYS A 291 6.01 17.64 -33.94
N ASP A 292 6.78 16.59 -34.03
CA ASP A 292 6.74 15.53 -35.04
C ASP A 292 6.01 14.24 -34.58
N ARG A 293 5.35 14.28 -33.40
CA ARG A 293 4.64 13.15 -32.83
C ARG A 293 3.16 13.43 -32.62
N THR A 294 2.31 12.46 -32.93
CA THR A 294 0.87 12.50 -32.67
C THR A 294 0.55 11.63 -31.45
N PHE A 295 -0.15 12.17 -30.47
CA PHE A 295 -0.58 11.48 -29.26
C PHE A 295 -2.10 11.40 -29.22
N GLN A 296 -2.63 10.35 -28.60
CA GLN A 296 -4.03 10.31 -28.17
C GLN A 296 -4.13 11.00 -26.82
N TRP A 297 -4.68 12.22 -26.81
CA TRP A 297 -4.74 13.07 -25.63
C TRP A 297 -6.14 13.67 -25.44
N TYR A 298 -6.43 14.17 -24.26
CA TYR A 298 -7.69 14.84 -23.95
C TYR A 298 -7.95 16.02 -24.89
N GLY A 299 -9.23 16.21 -25.26
CA GLY A 299 -9.65 17.35 -26.06
C GLY A 299 -9.26 18.68 -25.41
N LEU A 300 -8.68 19.59 -26.17
CA LEU A 300 -8.10 20.85 -25.66
C LEU A 300 -9.16 21.78 -25.06
N GLU A 301 -10.41 21.63 -25.50
CA GLU A 301 -11.56 22.38 -24.99
C GLU A 301 -11.77 22.19 -23.48
N ALA A 302 -11.41 21.02 -22.96
CA ALA A 302 -11.54 20.72 -21.53
C ALA A 302 -10.68 21.65 -20.65
N PHE A 303 -9.70 22.32 -21.23
CA PHE A 303 -8.72 23.15 -20.54
C PHE A 303 -8.77 24.64 -20.90
N HIS A 304 -9.71 25.07 -21.77
CA HIS A 304 -9.66 26.40 -22.42
C HIS A 304 -9.79 27.55 -21.40
N ASP A 305 -10.56 27.37 -20.34
CA ASP A 305 -10.84 28.34 -19.28
C ASP A 305 -9.84 28.29 -18.11
N LEU A 306 -8.96 27.28 -18.09
CA LEU A 306 -8.01 27.09 -17.00
C LEU A 306 -6.80 28.01 -17.14
N ARG A 307 -6.44 28.68 -16.05
CA ARG A 307 -5.26 29.55 -15.91
C ARG A 307 -4.74 29.51 -14.48
N ASP A 308 -3.46 29.80 -14.34
CA ASP A 308 -2.77 29.89 -13.06
C ASP A 308 -2.96 28.63 -12.21
N ILE A 309 -2.68 27.48 -12.79
CA ILE A 309 -2.75 26.18 -12.13
C ILE A 309 -1.55 26.06 -11.19
N ASP A 310 -1.80 25.84 -9.90
CA ASP A 310 -0.78 25.72 -8.85
C ASP A 310 -0.26 24.28 -8.72
N LEU A 311 -1.11 23.31 -9.04
CA LEU A 311 -0.79 21.88 -9.00
C LEU A 311 -1.40 21.16 -10.18
N LEU A 312 -0.58 20.47 -10.96
CA LEU A 312 -0.98 19.54 -12.00
C LEU A 312 -0.69 18.11 -11.57
N VAL A 313 -1.71 17.27 -11.49
CA VAL A 313 -1.58 15.84 -11.23
C VAL A 313 -1.81 15.06 -12.51
N VAL A 314 -0.83 14.27 -12.91
CA VAL A 314 -0.83 13.51 -14.16
C VAL A 314 -0.94 12.02 -13.84
N ASP A 315 -2.17 11.50 -13.90
CA ASP A 315 -2.50 10.09 -13.70
C ASP A 315 -3.24 9.45 -14.89
N GLY A 316 -3.20 10.11 -16.02
CA GLY A 316 -3.82 9.66 -17.28
C GLY A 316 -3.26 10.36 -18.49
N PRO A 317 -3.59 9.87 -19.69
CA PRO A 317 -4.33 8.65 -19.96
C PRO A 317 -3.47 7.38 -19.71
N PRO A 318 -4.08 6.17 -19.68
CA PRO A 318 -3.34 4.94 -19.43
C PRO A 318 -2.42 4.57 -20.59
N LYS A 319 -1.33 3.84 -20.32
CA LYS A 319 -0.35 3.37 -21.32
C LYS A 319 -0.99 2.63 -22.51
N SER A 320 -2.14 1.98 -22.31
CA SER A 320 -2.88 1.30 -23.39
C SER A 320 -3.33 2.22 -24.51
N THR A 321 -3.32 3.54 -24.32
CA THR A 321 -3.71 4.53 -25.32
C THR A 321 -2.56 4.93 -26.27
N GLY A 322 -1.32 4.59 -25.92
CA GLY A 322 -0.15 4.83 -26.73
C GLY A 322 1.15 4.88 -25.95
N GLU A 323 2.27 4.92 -26.68
CA GLU A 323 3.59 5.12 -26.12
C GLU A 323 3.74 6.54 -25.57
N ASN A 324 4.32 6.70 -24.39
CA ASN A 324 4.45 7.98 -23.69
C ASN A 324 3.12 8.76 -23.61
N ALA A 325 2.01 8.06 -23.33
CA ALA A 325 0.66 8.60 -23.39
C ALA A 325 0.46 9.88 -22.53
N ARG A 326 1.20 10.00 -21.43
CA ARG A 326 1.13 11.14 -20.51
C ARG A 326 2.04 12.32 -20.90
N PHE A 327 2.90 12.16 -21.93
CA PHE A 327 3.83 13.21 -22.38
C PHE A 327 3.14 14.54 -22.70
N PRO A 328 1.97 14.59 -23.37
CA PRO A 328 1.32 15.84 -23.72
C PRO A 328 0.93 16.74 -22.53
N ALA A 329 0.87 16.20 -21.31
CA ALA A 329 0.40 16.96 -20.16
C ALA A 329 1.17 18.27 -19.96
N LEU A 330 2.49 18.24 -20.03
CA LEU A 330 3.28 19.45 -19.83
C LEU A 330 3.24 20.39 -21.04
N PRO A 331 3.57 19.98 -22.27
CA PRO A 331 3.58 20.90 -23.42
C PRO A 331 2.22 21.51 -23.74
N VAL A 332 1.12 20.78 -23.55
CA VAL A 332 -0.24 21.27 -23.81
C VAL A 332 -0.72 22.28 -22.75
N LEU A 333 -0.33 22.05 -21.50
CA LEU A 333 -0.83 22.82 -20.37
C LEU A 333 0.12 23.93 -19.91
N LEU A 334 1.32 24.03 -20.51
CA LEU A 334 2.41 24.89 -20.07
C LEU A 334 1.97 26.35 -19.81
N ASP A 335 1.22 26.95 -20.75
CA ASP A 335 0.74 28.33 -20.65
C ASP A 335 -0.37 28.54 -19.60
N ARG A 336 -0.86 27.47 -19.03
CA ARG A 336 -1.90 27.45 -18.00
C ARG A 336 -1.35 27.27 -16.58
N LEU A 337 -0.07 26.88 -16.48
CA LEU A 337 0.57 26.65 -15.19
C LEU A 337 1.06 27.96 -14.60
N ALA A 338 0.83 28.17 -13.31
CA ALA A 338 1.35 29.32 -12.58
C ALA A 338 2.87 29.23 -12.40
N PRO A 339 3.57 30.35 -12.20
CA PRO A 339 4.92 30.32 -11.63
C PRO A 339 4.91 29.56 -10.29
N GLY A 340 5.86 28.70 -10.06
CA GLY A 340 5.91 27.85 -8.86
C GLY A 340 5.00 26.60 -8.91
N CYS A 341 4.25 26.40 -9.99
CA CYS A 341 3.39 25.22 -10.16
C CYS A 341 4.15 23.92 -9.94
N LEU A 342 3.56 23.02 -9.16
CA LEU A 342 4.03 21.65 -9.00
C LEU A 342 3.36 20.75 -10.04
N VAL A 343 4.13 19.90 -10.68
CA VAL A 343 3.63 18.87 -11.60
C VAL A 343 3.98 17.51 -11.00
N VAL A 344 2.97 16.73 -10.72
CA VAL A 344 3.06 15.40 -10.10
C VAL A 344 2.74 14.35 -11.14
N MET A 345 3.65 13.41 -11.37
CA MET A 345 3.47 12.24 -12.23
C MET A 345 3.25 11.00 -11.37
N ASP A 346 2.07 10.38 -11.48
CA ASP A 346 1.85 9.05 -10.87
C ASP A 346 2.52 7.95 -11.70
N ASP A 347 2.73 6.81 -11.09
CA ASP A 347 3.38 5.63 -11.69
C ASP A 347 4.84 5.90 -12.16
N TYR A 348 5.52 6.88 -11.61
CA TYR A 348 6.90 7.26 -11.97
C TYR A 348 7.92 6.12 -11.84
N ASN A 349 7.60 5.08 -11.08
CA ASN A 349 8.39 3.86 -11.02
C ASN A 349 8.37 3.06 -12.33
N ARG A 350 7.49 3.38 -13.28
CA ARG A 350 7.47 2.79 -14.62
C ARG A 350 8.49 3.47 -15.52
N PRO A 351 9.15 2.71 -16.42
CA PRO A 351 10.15 3.29 -17.34
C PRO A 351 9.60 4.41 -18.25
N ASP A 352 8.36 4.26 -18.75
CA ASP A 352 7.76 5.22 -19.67
C ASP A 352 7.51 6.57 -18.97
N GLU A 353 6.91 6.57 -17.79
CA GLU A 353 6.62 7.78 -17.02
C GLU A 353 7.89 8.48 -16.56
N ARG A 354 8.93 7.72 -16.25
CA ARG A 354 10.26 8.27 -15.94
C ARG A 354 10.88 8.96 -17.15
N ALA A 355 10.86 8.31 -18.30
CA ALA A 355 11.36 8.87 -19.55
C ALA A 355 10.59 10.16 -19.95
N ILE A 356 9.27 10.21 -19.72
CA ILE A 356 8.46 11.42 -19.95
C ILE A 356 8.95 12.58 -19.08
N VAL A 357 9.20 12.35 -17.79
CA VAL A 357 9.65 13.43 -16.89
C VAL A 357 11.06 13.88 -17.25
N GLU A 358 11.95 12.96 -17.63
CA GLU A 358 13.29 13.28 -18.12
C GLU A 358 13.21 14.13 -19.40
N ASP A 359 12.39 13.73 -20.39
CA ASP A 359 12.12 14.50 -21.62
C ASP A 359 11.55 15.90 -21.31
N TRP A 360 10.67 16.03 -20.32
CA TRP A 360 10.14 17.32 -19.90
C TRP A 360 11.22 18.23 -19.34
N LEU A 361 12.09 17.71 -18.46
CA LEU A 361 13.19 18.49 -17.88
C LEU A 361 14.21 18.93 -18.93
N GLU A 362 14.45 18.12 -19.97
CA GLU A 362 15.31 18.50 -21.09
C GLU A 362 14.68 19.57 -21.99
N GLN A 363 13.37 19.46 -22.27
CA GLN A 363 12.68 20.33 -23.23
C GLN A 363 12.19 21.64 -22.61
N PHE A 364 11.97 21.67 -21.30
CA PHE A 364 11.40 22.83 -20.57
C PHE A 364 12.31 23.23 -19.41
N PRO A 365 13.38 24.04 -19.70
CA PRO A 365 14.39 24.40 -18.69
C PRO A 365 13.85 25.25 -17.54
N GLN A 366 12.60 25.75 -17.64
CA GLN A 366 11.89 26.43 -16.56
C GLN A 366 11.30 25.45 -15.52
N PHE A 367 11.60 24.16 -15.60
CA PHE A 367 11.23 23.17 -14.58
C PHE A 367 12.48 22.57 -13.97
N GLU A 368 12.39 22.31 -12.67
CA GLU A 368 13.41 21.59 -11.92
C GLU A 368 12.83 20.37 -11.23
N PRO A 369 13.59 19.28 -11.08
CA PRO A 369 13.13 18.11 -10.33
C PRO A 369 13.00 18.45 -8.85
N VAL A 370 11.97 17.88 -8.22
CA VAL A 370 11.78 17.95 -6.78
C VAL A 370 11.91 16.54 -6.22
N GLU A 371 12.76 16.39 -5.20
CA GLU A 371 12.99 15.11 -4.57
C GLU A 371 11.71 14.63 -3.86
N THR A 372 11.34 13.37 -4.12
CA THR A 372 10.20 12.71 -3.46
C THR A 372 10.70 11.45 -2.75
N PHE A 373 10.16 11.19 -1.56
CA PHE A 373 10.45 9.94 -0.83
C PHE A 373 9.62 8.75 -1.31
N ASN A 374 8.70 8.97 -2.25
CA ASN A 374 7.85 7.94 -2.82
C ASN A 374 8.33 7.62 -4.25
N GLU A 375 8.94 6.44 -4.42
CA GLU A 375 9.48 6.00 -5.72
C GLU A 375 8.44 5.92 -6.85
N ARG A 376 7.15 5.86 -6.49
CA ARG A 376 6.05 5.81 -7.44
C ARG A 376 5.66 7.19 -7.97
N ILE A 377 6.11 8.26 -7.33
CA ILE A 377 5.72 9.63 -7.66
C ILE A 377 6.92 10.42 -8.15
N GLY A 378 6.81 10.93 -9.38
CA GLY A 378 7.72 11.94 -9.90
C GLY A 378 7.15 13.34 -9.68
N MET A 379 7.99 14.29 -9.31
CA MET A 379 7.58 15.69 -9.14
C MET A 379 8.58 16.64 -9.74
N ILE A 380 8.08 17.63 -10.46
CA ILE A 380 8.86 18.76 -10.96
C ILE A 380 8.16 20.07 -10.59
N ARG A 381 8.92 21.14 -10.49
CA ARG A 381 8.42 22.47 -10.14
C ARG A 381 8.78 23.47 -11.22
N ARG A 382 7.82 24.32 -11.59
CA ARG A 382 8.08 25.47 -12.44
C ARG A 382 8.85 26.53 -11.68
N VAL A 383 10.05 26.88 -12.16
CA VAL A 383 10.88 27.95 -11.61
C VAL A 383 10.79 29.15 -12.56
N GLY A 384 10.33 30.29 -12.09
CA GLY A 384 10.28 31.54 -12.83
C GLY A 384 9.06 31.73 -13.69
#